data_aaf12e40a3aa1058de4be3bc417f8305
#
_entry.id   aaf12e40a3aa1058de4be3bc417f8305
#
_cell.length_a   1.000
_cell.length_b   1.000
_cell.length_c   1.000
_cell.angle_alpha   90.00
_cell.angle_beta   90.00
_cell.angle_gamma   90.00
#
_symmetry.space_group_name_H-M   'P 1'
#
loop_
_entity.id
_entity.type
_entity.pdbx_description
1 polymer ?
#
loop_
_entity_poly.entity_id
_entity_poly.type
_entity_poly.pdbx_seq_one_letter_code
_entity_poly.pdbx_strand_id
1 'polypeptide(L)'
;MVSCRRPGISYIITCTKCSENGSEAIYHGESSKCGYARGKKHLEEFESWSSSHCMVIHNTVHHESSKAQHFQFTILRTIDGAMNRQIEEAMRIRHTSQSSILMNSGAEWRGDPIPRATFAVPNGGNARPVRTLPGC
;
A
#
# COMPACT_ATOMS: atom_id res chain seq x y z
N MET A 1 -6.48 -13.98 -12.99
CA MET A 1 -5.39 -12.97 -13.10
C MET A 1 -5.97 -11.60 -12.80
N VAL A 2 -5.45 -10.89 -11.82
CA VAL A 2 -5.93 -9.54 -11.47
C VAL A 2 -5.33 -8.54 -12.45
N SER A 3 -6.19 -7.80 -13.14
CA SER A 3 -5.73 -6.80 -14.11
C SER A 3 -5.11 -5.60 -13.40
N CYS A 4 -3.89 -5.22 -13.79
CA CYS A 4 -3.23 -4.02 -13.27
C CYS A 4 -3.96 -2.70 -13.64
N ARG A 5 -4.95 -2.77 -14.53
CA ARG A 5 -5.75 -1.61 -14.97
C ARG A 5 -7.07 -1.45 -14.20
N ARG A 6 -7.51 -2.45 -13.42
CA ARG A 6 -8.72 -2.30 -12.60
C ARG A 6 -8.45 -1.41 -11.39
N PRO A 7 -9.30 -0.43 -11.12
CA PRO A 7 -9.19 0.42 -9.93
C PRO A 7 -9.67 -0.33 -8.68
N GLY A 8 -9.32 0.20 -7.52
CA GLY A 8 -9.75 -0.35 -6.24
C GLY A 8 -8.98 -1.61 -5.87
N ILE A 9 -7.73 -1.49 -5.50
CA ILE A 9 -6.83 -2.62 -5.27
C ILE A 9 -6.36 -2.71 -3.82
N SER A 10 -6.12 -3.95 -3.39
CA SER A 10 -5.25 -4.30 -2.28
C SER A 10 -3.95 -4.88 -2.86
N TYR A 11 -2.82 -4.46 -2.33
CA TYR A 11 -1.51 -4.84 -2.86
C TYR A 11 -0.46 -4.96 -1.75
N ILE A 12 0.65 -5.59 -2.09
CA ILE A 12 1.84 -5.64 -1.25
C ILE A 12 3.06 -5.16 -2.03
N ILE A 13 4.04 -4.63 -1.30
CA ILE A 13 5.40 -4.42 -1.79
C ILE A 13 6.33 -5.27 -0.94
N THR A 14 7.16 -6.08 -1.57
CA THR A 14 8.13 -6.93 -0.90
C THR A 14 9.55 -6.58 -1.32
N CYS A 15 10.50 -6.69 -0.39
CA CYS A 15 11.91 -6.52 -0.69
C CYS A 15 12.51 -7.84 -1.14
N THR A 16 12.91 -7.95 -2.39
CA THR A 16 13.52 -9.17 -2.94
C THR A 16 14.88 -9.48 -2.32
N LYS A 17 15.66 -8.45 -1.99
CA LYS A 17 16.96 -8.60 -1.34
C LYS A 17 16.84 -9.19 0.07
N CYS A 18 15.83 -8.79 0.85
CA CYS A 18 15.55 -9.43 2.13
C CYS A 18 15.15 -10.89 1.94
N SER A 19 14.31 -11.19 0.95
CA SER A 19 13.89 -12.57 0.65
C SER A 19 15.07 -13.48 0.29
N GLU A 20 16.04 -12.99 -0.47
CA GLU A 20 17.27 -13.71 -0.79
C GLU A 20 18.11 -14.03 0.46
N ASN A 21 18.03 -13.19 1.48
CA ASN A 21 18.72 -13.38 2.76
C ASN A 21 17.90 -14.17 3.79
N GLY A 22 16.78 -14.75 3.41
CA GLY A 22 15.90 -15.52 4.29
C GLY A 22 15.03 -14.70 5.23
N SER A 23 14.91 -13.39 4.98
CA SER A 23 14.03 -12.47 5.72
C SER A 23 12.84 -12.08 4.86
N GLU A 24 11.75 -11.71 5.50
CA GLU A 24 10.58 -11.14 4.81
C GLU A 24 10.43 -9.68 5.20
N ALA A 25 10.40 -8.80 4.21
CA ALA A 25 10.06 -7.40 4.40
C ALA A 25 8.86 -7.08 3.50
N ILE A 26 7.78 -6.59 4.10
CA ILE A 26 6.49 -6.43 3.44
C ILE A 26 5.82 -5.10 3.81
N TYR A 27 5.28 -4.44 2.80
CA TYR A 27 4.39 -3.30 2.92
C TYR A 27 3.00 -3.71 2.43
N HIS A 28 1.97 -3.41 3.21
CA HIS A 28 0.57 -3.59 2.81
C HIS A 28 -0.02 -2.26 2.39
N GLY A 29 -0.68 -2.23 1.26
CA GLY A 29 -1.31 -1.02 0.76
C GLY A 29 -2.66 -1.25 0.13
N GLU A 30 -3.41 -0.17 0.06
CA GLU A 30 -4.67 -0.09 -0.68
C GLU A 30 -4.67 1.16 -1.57
N SER A 31 -5.49 1.15 -2.60
CA SER A 31 -5.64 2.31 -3.47
C SER A 31 -6.98 2.28 -4.18
N SER A 32 -7.59 3.44 -4.33
CA SER A 32 -8.73 3.62 -5.24
C SER A 32 -8.31 3.64 -6.71
N LYS A 33 -7.01 3.82 -6.98
CA LYS A 33 -6.45 3.78 -8.34
C LYS A 33 -6.13 2.34 -8.75
N CYS A 34 -5.77 2.17 -10.01
CA CYS A 34 -5.30 0.88 -10.50
C CYS A 34 -3.85 0.60 -10.10
N GLY A 35 -3.46 -0.67 -10.21
CA GLY A 35 -2.13 -1.12 -9.84
C GLY A 35 -1.01 -0.44 -10.62
N TYR A 36 -1.21 -0.23 -11.91
CA TYR A 36 -0.22 0.48 -12.74
C TYR A 36 0.05 1.90 -12.22
N ALA A 37 -1.00 2.69 -12.01
CA ALA A 37 -0.85 4.07 -11.53
C ALA A 37 -0.25 4.12 -10.13
N ARG A 38 -0.65 3.21 -9.24
CA ARG A 38 -0.13 3.16 -7.88
C ARG A 38 1.32 2.69 -7.81
N GLY A 39 1.67 1.65 -8.56
CA GLY A 39 3.04 1.14 -8.65
C GLY A 39 3.99 2.17 -9.24
N LYS A 40 3.57 2.86 -10.30
CA LYS A 40 4.33 3.98 -10.88
C LYS A 40 4.60 5.08 -9.86
N LYS A 41 3.60 5.46 -9.07
CA LYS A 41 3.75 6.46 -8.02
C LYS A 41 4.78 6.05 -6.95
N HIS A 42 4.76 4.79 -6.51
CA HIS A 42 5.76 4.27 -5.59
C HIS A 42 7.18 4.34 -6.19
N LEU A 43 7.32 3.97 -7.45
CA LEU A 43 8.61 4.02 -8.13
C LEU A 43 9.15 5.45 -8.24
N GLU A 44 8.31 6.40 -8.63
CA GLU A 44 8.66 7.82 -8.72
C GLU A 44 9.11 8.39 -7.35
N GLU A 45 8.40 8.05 -6.28
CA GLU A 45 8.75 8.47 -4.92
C GLU A 45 10.05 7.82 -4.42
N PHE A 46 10.32 6.59 -4.82
CA PHE A 46 11.59 5.92 -4.54
C PHE A 46 12.75 6.56 -5.34
N GLU A 47 12.57 6.77 -6.63
CA GLU A 47 13.59 7.39 -7.50
C GLU A 47 13.94 8.82 -7.07
N SER A 48 12.96 9.59 -6.60
CA SER A 48 13.17 10.92 -6.03
C SER A 48 13.79 10.90 -4.63
N TRP A 49 13.99 9.71 -4.05
CA TRP A 49 14.52 9.49 -2.72
C TRP A 49 13.75 10.23 -1.62
N SER A 50 12.44 10.16 -1.68
CA SER A 50 11.56 10.74 -0.66
C SER A 50 11.79 10.09 0.71
N SER A 51 12.28 10.86 1.67
CA SER A 51 12.65 10.36 3.01
C SER A 51 11.50 9.79 3.84
N SER A 52 10.28 10.08 3.47
CA SER A 52 9.06 9.55 4.10
C SER A 52 8.51 8.31 3.42
N HIS A 53 9.06 7.91 2.28
CA HIS A 53 8.56 6.78 1.51
C HIS A 53 9.07 5.45 2.09
N CYS A 54 8.18 4.46 2.20
CA CYS A 54 8.47 3.17 2.85
C CYS A 54 9.69 2.44 2.26
N MET A 55 9.85 2.44 0.94
CA MET A 55 10.97 1.78 0.27
C MET A 55 12.30 2.49 0.55
N VAL A 56 12.29 3.82 0.62
CA VAL A 56 13.49 4.62 0.97
C VAL A 56 13.89 4.39 2.41
N ILE A 57 12.92 4.42 3.33
CA ILE A 57 13.16 4.14 4.75
C ILE A 57 13.74 2.73 4.91
N HIS A 58 13.15 1.74 4.24
CA HIS A 58 13.62 0.36 4.31
C HIS A 58 15.07 0.22 3.82
N ASN A 59 15.40 0.78 2.66
CA ASN A 59 16.76 0.74 2.14
C ASN A 59 17.77 1.51 3.01
N THR A 60 17.33 2.59 3.63
CA THR A 60 18.17 3.36 4.56
C THR A 60 18.54 2.53 5.79
N VAL A 61 17.57 1.82 6.35
CA VAL A 61 17.76 1.05 7.60
C VAL A 61 18.43 -0.31 7.36
N HIS A 62 18.06 -1.00 6.28
CA HIS A 62 18.43 -2.41 6.10
C HIS A 62 19.43 -2.65 4.97
N HIS A 63 19.66 -1.70 4.08
CA HIS A 63 20.49 -1.89 2.90
C HIS A 63 21.46 -0.73 2.66
N GLU A 64 21.98 -0.14 3.72
CA GLU A 64 23.04 0.89 3.68
C GLU A 64 22.69 2.07 2.74
N SER A 65 21.46 2.51 2.74
CA SER A 65 20.94 3.58 1.87
C SER A 65 21.12 3.28 0.37
N SER A 66 21.08 2.02 -0.02
CA SER A 66 21.15 1.61 -1.42
C SER A 66 20.04 2.28 -2.23
N LYS A 67 20.41 2.81 -3.38
CA LYS A 67 19.47 3.36 -4.36
C LYS A 67 19.03 2.36 -5.41
N ALA A 68 19.52 1.13 -5.33
CA ALA A 68 19.07 0.04 -6.20
C ALA A 68 17.63 -0.35 -5.83
N GLN A 69 16.80 -0.52 -6.85
CA GLN A 69 15.42 -0.95 -6.70
C GLN A 69 15.39 -2.49 -6.65
N HIS A 70 15.03 -3.04 -5.49
CA HIS A 70 14.82 -4.48 -5.29
C HIS A 70 13.47 -4.75 -4.64
N PHE A 71 12.45 -4.09 -5.16
CA PHE A 71 11.10 -4.23 -4.64
C PHE A 71 10.19 -4.83 -5.71
N GLN A 72 9.29 -5.67 -5.26
CA GLN A 72 8.26 -6.26 -6.10
C GLN A 72 6.89 -5.74 -5.64
N PHE A 73 6.15 -5.19 -6.58
CA PHE A 73 4.77 -4.75 -6.38
C PHE A 73 3.82 -5.86 -6.84
N THR A 74 2.97 -6.34 -5.95
CA THR A 74 2.03 -7.42 -6.24
C THR A 74 0.61 -7.00 -5.91
N ILE A 75 -0.29 -7.04 -6.88
CA ILE A 75 -1.72 -6.84 -6.66
C ILE A 75 -2.31 -8.13 -6.10
N LEU A 76 -2.92 -8.05 -4.93
CA LEU A 76 -3.56 -9.19 -4.30
C LEU A 76 -4.96 -9.41 -4.85
N ARG A 77 -5.78 -8.37 -4.87
CA ARG A 77 -7.13 -8.40 -5.41
C ARG A 77 -7.71 -7.01 -5.63
N THR A 78 -8.82 -6.95 -6.34
CA THR A 78 -9.66 -5.76 -6.43
C THR A 78 -10.74 -5.81 -5.36
N ILE A 79 -11.02 -4.68 -4.74
CA ILE A 79 -12.02 -4.55 -3.67
C ILE A 79 -12.81 -3.27 -3.92
N ASP A 80 -14.12 -3.42 -4.01
CA ASP A 80 -15.02 -2.28 -4.13
C ASP A 80 -15.21 -1.62 -2.76
N GLY A 81 -15.27 -0.30 -2.76
CA GLY A 81 -15.46 0.51 -1.58
C GLY A 81 -14.18 0.80 -0.79
N ALA A 82 -13.98 2.07 -0.47
CA ALA A 82 -12.80 2.53 0.26
C ALA A 82 -12.71 1.91 1.65
N MET A 83 -13.83 1.79 2.35
CA MET A 83 -13.88 1.19 3.68
C MET A 83 -13.40 -0.26 3.67
N ASN A 84 -13.87 -1.07 2.73
CA ASN A 84 -13.48 -2.48 2.63
C ASN A 84 -11.98 -2.62 2.34
N ARG A 85 -11.42 -1.77 1.48
CA ARG A 85 -9.98 -1.75 1.20
C ARG A 85 -9.17 -1.40 2.45
N GLN A 86 -9.58 -0.38 3.19
CA GLN A 86 -8.90 0.06 4.41
C GLN A 86 -8.97 -0.98 5.53
N ILE A 87 -10.10 -1.64 5.69
CA ILE A 87 -10.25 -2.74 6.65
C ILE A 87 -9.30 -3.87 6.29
N GLU A 88 -9.23 -4.27 5.02
CA GLU A 88 -8.33 -5.33 4.59
C GLU A 88 -6.87 -4.95 4.80
N GLU A 89 -6.45 -3.74 4.44
CA GLU A 89 -5.10 -3.26 4.72
C GLU A 89 -4.77 -3.34 6.21
N ALA A 90 -5.64 -2.82 7.07
CA ALA A 90 -5.45 -2.86 8.51
C ALA A 90 -5.35 -4.29 9.06
N MET A 91 -6.20 -5.19 8.59
CA MET A 91 -6.17 -6.60 8.98
C MET A 91 -4.87 -7.29 8.55
N ARG A 92 -4.40 -7.02 7.34
CA ARG A 92 -3.13 -7.56 6.84
C ARG A 92 -1.93 -7.04 7.63
N ILE A 93 -1.89 -5.75 7.96
CA ILE A 93 -0.85 -5.17 8.81
C ILE A 93 -0.86 -5.85 10.18
N ARG A 94 -2.02 -6.01 10.79
CA ARG A 94 -2.18 -6.64 12.11
C ARG A 94 -1.76 -8.11 12.12
N HIS A 95 -2.03 -8.84 11.05
CA HIS A 95 -1.70 -10.26 10.93
C HIS A 95 -0.31 -10.55 10.37
N THR A 96 0.47 -9.52 10.06
CA THR A 96 1.85 -9.71 9.64
C THR A 96 2.67 -10.32 10.78
N SER A 97 3.42 -11.38 10.47
CA SER A 97 4.23 -12.08 11.45
C SER A 97 5.23 -11.15 12.13
N GLN A 98 5.43 -11.34 13.44
CA GLN A 98 6.46 -10.60 14.17
C GLN A 98 7.89 -10.88 13.69
N SER A 99 8.11 -11.98 12.99
CA SER A 99 9.39 -12.29 12.34
C SER A 99 9.62 -11.56 11.03
N SER A 100 8.57 -10.95 10.48
CA SER A 100 8.63 -10.16 9.24
C SER A 100 8.94 -8.69 9.55
N ILE A 101 9.65 -8.04 8.63
CA ILE A 101 9.88 -6.60 8.68
C ILE A 101 8.66 -5.92 8.08
N LEU A 102 7.86 -5.28 8.90
CA LEU A 102 6.73 -4.49 8.43
C LEU A 102 7.22 -3.11 7.97
N MET A 103 7.05 -2.83 6.67
CA MET A 103 7.50 -1.57 6.08
C MET A 103 6.47 -0.43 6.23
N ASN A 104 5.25 -0.73 6.67
CA ASN A 104 4.25 0.29 6.99
C ASN A 104 4.70 1.14 8.19
N SER A 105 4.48 2.45 8.12
CA SER A 105 4.71 3.31 9.27
C SER A 105 3.63 3.12 10.32
N GLY A 106 3.98 3.25 11.60
CA GLY A 106 3.00 3.21 12.68
C GLY A 106 1.94 4.32 12.65
N ALA A 107 2.16 5.35 11.79
CA ALA A 107 1.19 6.41 11.57
C ALA A 107 0.08 6.03 10.59
N GLU A 108 0.30 5.01 9.75
CA GLU A 108 -0.69 4.55 8.76
C GLU A 108 -1.81 3.76 9.40
N TRP A 109 -1.53 3.10 10.53
CA TRP A 109 -2.52 2.35 11.26
C TRP A 109 -2.21 2.36 12.76
N ARG A 110 -3.22 2.69 13.58
CA ARG A 110 -3.10 2.72 15.04
C ARG A 110 -4.33 2.06 15.68
N GLY A 111 -4.10 1.00 16.45
CA GLY A 111 -5.15 0.32 17.20
C GLY A 111 -5.97 -0.68 16.37
N ASP A 112 -7.27 -0.72 16.61
CA ASP A 112 -8.17 -1.61 15.87
C ASP A 112 -8.34 -1.19 14.41
N PRO A 113 -8.70 -2.13 13.51
CA PRO A 113 -8.85 -1.87 12.09
C PRO A 113 -10.11 -1.01 11.82
N ILE A 114 -10.07 0.22 12.28
CA ILE A 114 -11.10 1.20 12.00
C ILE A 114 -10.76 1.89 10.68
N PRO A 115 -11.69 1.95 9.74
CA PRO A 115 -11.49 2.66 8.49
C PRO A 115 -11.09 4.11 8.75
N ARG A 116 -10.08 4.58 8.01
CA ARG A 116 -9.67 6.00 8.06
C ARG A 116 -10.70 6.95 7.44
N ALA A 117 -11.62 6.42 6.67
CA ALA A 117 -12.75 7.19 6.18
C ALA A 117 -13.60 7.64 7.36
N THR A 118 -13.60 8.92 7.63
CA THR A 118 -14.61 9.51 8.51
C THR A 118 -15.97 9.20 7.91
N PHE A 119 -16.85 8.64 8.72
CA PHE A 119 -18.24 8.58 8.37
C PHE A 119 -18.73 10.02 8.27
N ALA A 120 -18.77 10.57 7.07
CA ALA A 120 -19.59 11.72 6.83
C ALA A 120 -21.03 11.22 7.04
N VAL A 121 -21.62 11.57 8.19
CA VAL A 121 -23.05 11.41 8.36
C VAL A 121 -23.69 12.17 7.22
N PRO A 122 -24.46 11.52 6.35
CA PRO A 122 -25.12 12.24 5.27
C PRO A 122 -26.09 13.21 5.93
N ASN A 123 -25.70 14.46 6.02
CA ASN A 123 -26.68 15.52 6.07
C ASN A 123 -27.37 15.48 4.71
N GLY A 124 -28.47 14.75 4.59
CA GLY A 124 -29.49 14.79 3.57
C GLY A 124 -29.15 15.25 2.15
N GLY A 125 -27.92 15.17 1.71
CA GLY A 125 -27.46 15.69 0.43
C GLY A 125 -26.74 14.59 -0.34
N ASN A 126 -27.32 14.23 -1.47
CA ASN A 126 -26.84 13.38 -2.54
C ASN A 126 -25.34 13.04 -2.50
N ALA A 127 -25.04 11.82 -2.09
CA ALA A 127 -23.75 11.22 -2.35
C ALA A 127 -23.52 11.21 -3.87
N ARG A 128 -22.68 12.11 -4.36
CA ARG A 128 -22.25 12.06 -5.75
C ARG A 128 -21.43 10.81 -5.95
N PRO A 129 -21.73 9.99 -6.95
CA PRO A 129 -20.89 8.86 -7.27
C PRO A 129 -19.47 9.38 -7.52
N VAL A 130 -18.51 8.75 -6.86
CA VAL A 130 -17.09 9.00 -7.13
C VAL A 130 -16.86 8.67 -8.59
N ARG A 131 -16.63 9.68 -9.41
CA ARG A 131 -16.23 9.47 -10.80
C ARG A 131 -14.91 8.75 -10.79
N THR A 132 -14.89 7.54 -11.26
CA THR A 132 -13.67 6.87 -11.67
C THR A 132 -13.00 7.77 -12.72
N LEU A 133 -11.83 8.28 -12.37
CA LEU A 133 -11.04 9.05 -13.34
C LEU A 133 -10.74 8.15 -14.52
N PRO A 134 -10.98 8.60 -15.77
CA PRO A 134 -10.56 7.85 -16.94
C PRO A 134 -9.04 7.81 -16.97
N GLY A 135 -8.48 6.65 -17.25
CA GLY A 135 -7.06 6.47 -17.45
C GLY A 135 -6.35 5.95 -16.21
N CYS A 136 -6.44 4.67 -16.07
CA CYS A 136 -5.41 3.91 -15.41
C CYS A 136 -4.14 4.02 -16.25
#